data_77e704c9337b299883241000abcb3a38
#
_entry.id   77e704c9337b299883241000abcb3a38
#
_cell.length_a   1.000
_cell.length_b   1.000
_cell.length_c   1.000
_cell.angle_alpha   90.00
_cell.angle_beta   90.00
_cell.angle_gamma   90.00
#
_symmetry.space_group_name_H-M   'P 1'
#
loop_
_entity.id
_entity.type
_entity.pdbx_description
1 polymer ?
#
loop_
_entity_poly.entity_id
_entity_poly.type
_entity_poly.pdbx_seq_one_letter_code
_entity_poly.pdbx_strand_id
1 'polypeptide(L)'
;MRTVTVGDNCMDVYQKSGEVYPGGNPLNVAVYLRGLGADSAYIGWVGSDRYSEKMVKAIQEKGVDISHLSRKEGKTAVTFVEMVGNDRKFGEYDEGVMKHFRLTTEELHYIQTYQLIHSGIWGHADKYYSLFKENGMLTSFDFSDQLDHDLVKTLPKFVDYPFFSYTKDDAFIRQFLNDVKNQGSKIAVATLGENGSLAYDGIQFYQCGAVEANVVDTMGAGDSFISGFIYGLLKGQSIENCLELGTESAAKTISYFGAW
;
A
#
# COMPACT_ATOMS: atom_id res chain seq x y z
N MET A 1 2.30 16.82 7.96
CA MET A 1 1.56 15.84 7.15
C MET A 1 1.24 14.65 8.04
N ARG A 2 -0.03 14.40 8.25
CA ARG A 2 -0.51 13.30 9.09
C ARG A 2 -1.21 12.27 8.22
N THR A 3 -0.71 11.04 8.20
CA THR A 3 -1.21 9.94 7.39
C THR A 3 -1.55 8.75 8.30
N VAL A 4 -2.64 8.06 8.00
CA VAL A 4 -2.98 6.81 8.66
C VAL A 4 -3.19 5.72 7.62
N THR A 5 -2.66 4.54 7.88
CA THR A 5 -2.90 3.37 7.05
C THR A 5 -3.64 2.30 7.84
N VAL A 6 -4.51 1.57 7.16
CA VAL A 6 -5.45 0.65 7.82
C VAL A 6 -5.54 -0.65 7.05
N GLY A 7 -5.45 -1.76 7.75
CA GLY A 7 -5.75 -3.05 7.15
C GLY A 7 -4.68 -4.10 7.35
N ASP A 8 -4.41 -4.86 6.29
CA ASP A 8 -3.59 -6.05 6.36
C ASP A 8 -2.15 -5.81 6.80
N ASN A 9 -1.65 -6.80 7.45
CA ASN A 9 -0.25 -7.06 7.73
C ASN A 9 -0.01 -8.56 7.62
N CYS A 10 1.19 -8.97 7.33
CA CYS A 10 1.59 -10.37 7.34
C CYS A 10 3.06 -10.53 7.69
N MET A 11 3.44 -11.75 8.03
CA MET A 11 4.85 -12.15 8.05
C MET A 11 5.14 -12.89 6.75
N ASP A 12 6.04 -12.35 5.95
CA ASP A 12 6.51 -12.98 4.73
C ASP A 12 7.57 -14.02 5.08
N VAL A 13 7.24 -15.29 4.89
CA VAL A 13 8.09 -16.44 5.25
C VAL A 13 8.74 -16.99 3.99
N TYR A 14 10.04 -16.79 3.85
CA TYR A 14 10.83 -17.33 2.76
C TYR A 14 11.17 -18.79 3.05
N GLN A 15 10.45 -19.71 2.41
CA GLN A 15 10.47 -21.14 2.75
C GLN A 15 11.86 -21.77 2.64
N LYS A 16 12.69 -21.35 1.68
CA LYS A 16 14.02 -21.93 1.44
C LYS A 16 15.07 -21.45 2.44
N SER A 17 15.06 -20.16 2.78
CA SER A 17 16.04 -19.57 3.72
C SER A 17 15.59 -19.67 5.17
N GLY A 18 14.29 -19.80 5.42
CA GLY A 18 13.70 -19.72 6.75
C GLY A 18 13.64 -18.30 7.30
N GLU A 19 14.01 -17.30 6.51
CA GLU A 19 13.92 -15.89 6.89
C GLU A 19 12.47 -15.43 6.90
N VAL A 20 12.19 -14.47 7.77
CA VAL A 20 10.83 -13.97 7.98
C VAL A 20 10.88 -12.46 8.13
N TYR A 21 10.13 -11.75 7.29
CA TYR A 21 10.06 -10.29 7.28
C TYR A 21 8.62 -9.81 7.52
N PRO A 22 8.42 -8.68 8.23
CA PRO A 22 7.11 -8.05 8.28
C PRO A 22 6.74 -7.48 6.91
N GLY A 23 5.47 -7.58 6.55
CA GLY A 23 4.91 -7.10 5.29
C GLY A 23 3.42 -6.78 5.42
N GLY A 24 2.77 -6.60 4.28
CA GLY A 24 1.40 -6.16 4.12
C GLY A 24 1.34 -4.73 3.62
N ASN A 25 0.52 -4.48 2.58
CA ASN A 25 0.51 -3.20 1.86
C ASN A 25 0.31 -1.99 2.79
N PRO A 26 -0.76 -1.87 3.61
CA PRO A 26 -0.94 -0.69 4.45
C PRO A 26 0.18 -0.51 5.49
N LEU A 27 0.70 -1.61 6.04
CA LEU A 27 1.81 -1.55 6.98
C LEU A 27 3.09 -1.04 6.30
N ASN A 28 3.42 -1.56 5.13
CA ASN A 28 4.58 -1.13 4.35
C ASN A 28 4.48 0.36 4.01
N VAL A 29 3.30 0.81 3.53
CA VAL A 29 3.05 2.23 3.22
C VAL A 29 3.23 3.11 4.47
N ALA A 30 2.77 2.68 5.66
CA ALA A 30 3.00 3.43 6.90
C ALA A 30 4.50 3.62 7.19
N VAL A 31 5.28 2.55 7.07
CA VAL A 31 6.72 2.56 7.33
C VAL A 31 7.46 3.46 6.35
N TYR A 32 7.16 3.36 5.06
CA TYR A 32 7.79 4.20 4.05
C TYR A 32 7.43 5.68 4.21
N LEU A 33 6.14 6.01 4.45
CA LEU A 33 5.72 7.38 4.72
C LEU A 33 6.42 7.96 5.95
N ARG A 34 6.59 7.16 7.00
CA ARG A 34 7.36 7.56 8.19
C ARG A 34 8.82 7.84 7.85
N GLY A 35 9.43 6.97 7.05
CA GLY A 35 10.81 7.13 6.56
C GLY A 35 11.01 8.39 5.72
N LEU A 36 10.01 8.83 4.97
CA LEU A 36 9.99 10.08 4.21
C LEU A 36 9.73 11.32 5.09
N GLY A 37 9.41 11.14 6.36
CA GLY A 37 9.20 12.23 7.33
C GLY A 37 7.73 12.63 7.54
N ALA A 38 6.77 11.80 7.12
CA ALA A 38 5.38 11.99 7.50
C ALA A 38 5.14 11.57 8.96
N ASP A 39 4.14 12.17 9.61
CA ASP A 39 3.57 11.68 10.85
C ASP A 39 2.60 10.54 10.49
N SER A 40 3.08 9.31 10.60
CA SER A 40 2.43 8.11 10.07
C SER A 40 1.96 7.18 11.18
N ALA A 41 0.69 6.78 11.12
CA ALA A 41 0.08 5.79 12.00
C ALA A 41 -0.40 4.56 11.22
N TYR A 42 -0.41 3.42 11.89
CA TYR A 42 -0.93 2.17 11.35
C TYR A 42 -1.98 1.56 12.29
N ILE A 43 -3.11 1.12 11.72
CA ILE A 43 -4.20 0.43 12.41
C ILE A 43 -4.40 -0.95 11.78
N GLY A 44 -4.29 -1.98 12.56
CA GLY A 44 -4.47 -3.37 12.15
C GLY A 44 -4.58 -4.30 13.33
N TRP A 45 -4.70 -5.59 13.06
CA TRP A 45 -4.69 -6.62 14.09
C TRP A 45 -3.50 -7.55 13.91
N VAL A 46 -2.88 -7.94 15.03
CA VAL A 46 -1.86 -9.00 15.08
C VAL A 46 -2.31 -10.10 16.02
N GLY A 47 -1.80 -11.30 15.84
CA GLY A 47 -2.09 -12.42 16.71
C GLY A 47 -1.48 -12.31 18.10
N SER A 48 -1.56 -13.43 18.86
CA SER A 48 -0.93 -13.60 20.18
C SER A 48 0.28 -14.54 20.12
N ASP A 49 0.91 -14.65 18.98
CA ASP A 49 2.02 -15.54 18.68
C ASP A 49 3.37 -14.81 18.59
N ARG A 50 4.45 -15.57 18.38
CA ARG A 50 5.82 -15.03 18.22
C ARG A 50 5.98 -14.07 17.04
N TYR A 51 5.15 -14.21 16.01
CA TYR A 51 5.18 -13.34 14.84
C TYR A 51 4.67 -11.95 15.16
N SER A 52 3.62 -11.84 16.00
CA SER A 52 3.14 -10.55 16.47
C SER A 52 4.21 -9.77 17.24
N GLU A 53 5.01 -10.44 18.07
CA GLU A 53 6.09 -9.80 18.84
C GLU A 53 7.17 -9.24 17.92
N LYS A 54 7.59 -10.05 16.91
CA LYS A 54 8.57 -9.63 15.91
C LYS A 54 8.06 -8.44 15.11
N MET A 55 6.81 -8.49 14.65
CA MET A 55 6.18 -7.42 13.86
C MET A 55 6.08 -6.12 14.66
N VAL A 56 5.51 -6.17 15.86
CA VAL A 56 5.36 -4.98 16.72
C VAL A 56 6.72 -4.32 16.99
N LYS A 57 7.73 -5.10 17.33
CA LYS A 57 9.08 -4.59 17.56
C LYS A 57 9.64 -3.90 16.32
N ALA A 58 9.53 -4.53 15.15
CA ALA A 58 10.03 -3.99 13.91
C ALA A 58 9.35 -2.66 13.53
N ILE A 59 8.01 -2.56 13.71
CA ILE A 59 7.27 -1.32 13.43
C ILE A 59 7.68 -0.20 14.39
N GLN A 60 7.85 -0.52 15.69
CA GLN A 60 8.30 0.45 16.69
C GLN A 60 9.69 1.01 16.37
N GLU A 61 10.61 0.17 15.91
CA GLU A 61 11.96 0.59 15.47
C GLU A 61 11.92 1.56 14.28
N LYS A 62 10.87 1.49 13.44
CA LYS A 62 10.63 2.43 12.33
C LYS A 62 9.92 3.72 12.78
N GLY A 63 9.44 3.79 14.01
CA GLY A 63 8.82 4.97 14.58
C GLY A 63 7.41 5.28 14.05
N VAL A 64 6.71 4.30 13.50
CA VAL A 64 5.29 4.40 13.12
C VAL A 64 4.43 4.40 14.40
N ASP A 65 3.41 5.25 14.47
CA ASP A 65 2.45 5.22 15.56
C ASP A 65 1.53 3.99 15.44
N ILE A 66 1.63 3.11 16.42
CA ILE A 66 0.83 1.89 16.53
C ILE A 66 -0.06 1.87 17.77
N SER A 67 -0.44 3.04 18.28
CA SER A 67 -1.31 3.16 19.46
C SER A 67 -2.67 2.47 19.28
N HIS A 68 -3.10 2.28 18.04
CA HIS A 68 -4.33 1.57 17.66
C HIS A 68 -4.07 0.21 16.97
N LEU A 69 -2.88 -0.35 17.09
CA LEU A 69 -2.62 -1.74 16.71
C LEU A 69 -3.17 -2.68 17.80
N SER A 70 -4.11 -3.54 17.44
CA SER A 70 -4.76 -4.45 18.39
C SER A 70 -4.15 -5.85 18.33
N ARG A 71 -3.85 -6.43 19.51
CA ARG A 71 -3.51 -7.84 19.62
C ARG A 71 -4.77 -8.67 19.86
N LYS A 72 -4.97 -9.72 19.07
CA LYS A 72 -6.12 -10.64 19.17
C LYS A 72 -5.65 -12.06 19.44
N GLU A 73 -6.47 -12.85 20.13
CA GLU A 73 -6.20 -14.27 20.31
C GLU A 73 -6.21 -14.98 18.96
N GLY A 74 -5.14 -15.71 18.64
CA GLY A 74 -4.97 -16.41 17.37
C GLY A 74 -3.62 -16.13 16.71
N LYS A 75 -3.52 -16.49 15.43
CA LYS A 75 -2.28 -16.35 14.64
C LYS A 75 -2.21 -14.98 13.96
N THR A 76 -1.00 -14.43 13.91
CA THR A 76 -0.66 -13.33 12.97
C THR A 76 -0.72 -13.86 11.54
N ALA A 77 -1.15 -13.03 10.60
CA ALA A 77 -1.20 -13.42 9.20
C ALA A 77 0.20 -13.75 8.65
N VAL A 78 0.24 -14.72 7.74
CA VAL A 78 1.48 -15.22 7.13
C VAL A 78 1.30 -15.40 5.63
N THR A 79 2.27 -14.93 4.87
CA THR A 79 2.42 -15.23 3.43
C THR A 79 3.65 -16.09 3.24
N PHE A 80 3.52 -17.22 2.58
CA PHE A 80 4.68 -18.02 2.18
C PHE A 80 5.23 -17.49 0.86
N VAL A 81 6.56 -17.31 0.81
CA VAL A 81 7.24 -16.74 -0.34
C VAL A 81 8.26 -17.75 -0.88
N GLU A 82 8.21 -18.00 -2.18
CA GLU A 82 9.22 -18.75 -2.91
C GLU A 82 10.00 -17.84 -3.84
N MET A 83 11.33 -17.98 -3.86
CA MET A 83 12.18 -17.32 -4.85
C MET A 83 12.30 -18.17 -6.11
N VAL A 84 11.99 -17.58 -7.26
CA VAL A 84 12.15 -18.19 -8.60
C VAL A 84 13.13 -17.31 -9.38
N GLY A 85 14.42 -17.64 -9.33
CA GLY A 85 15.49 -16.74 -9.78
C GLY A 85 15.59 -15.53 -8.86
N ASN A 86 15.58 -14.32 -9.42
CA ASN A 86 15.54 -13.05 -8.68
C ASN A 86 14.13 -12.52 -8.45
N ASP A 87 13.13 -13.25 -8.92
CA ASP A 87 11.74 -12.92 -8.74
C ASP A 87 11.10 -13.80 -7.66
N ARG A 88 9.98 -13.37 -7.11
CA ARG A 88 9.28 -14.12 -6.07
C ARG A 88 7.90 -14.54 -6.52
N LYS A 89 7.51 -15.69 -6.01
CA LYS A 89 6.17 -16.21 -6.15
C LYS A 89 5.50 -16.27 -4.78
N PHE A 90 4.38 -15.58 -4.66
CA PHE A 90 3.53 -15.70 -3.48
C PHE A 90 2.83 -17.06 -3.51
N GLY A 91 2.95 -17.78 -2.41
CA GLY A 91 2.28 -19.05 -2.18
C GLY A 91 1.01 -18.89 -1.35
N GLU A 92 0.83 -19.79 -0.39
CA GLU A 92 -0.33 -19.77 0.51
C GLU A 92 -0.31 -18.51 1.40
N TYR A 93 -1.49 -17.89 1.55
CA TYR A 93 -1.74 -16.79 2.47
C TYR A 93 -2.72 -17.23 3.55
N ASP A 94 -2.27 -17.20 4.82
CA ASP A 94 -3.12 -17.41 6.00
C ASP A 94 -3.38 -16.04 6.64
N GLU A 95 -4.60 -15.55 6.51
CA GLU A 95 -4.99 -14.23 7.05
C GLU A 95 -4.94 -14.16 8.59
N GLY A 96 -4.90 -15.31 9.28
CA GLY A 96 -4.93 -15.35 10.73
C GLY A 96 -6.07 -14.53 11.33
N VAL A 97 -5.74 -13.69 12.32
CA VAL A 97 -6.75 -12.82 12.97
C VAL A 97 -7.28 -11.70 12.07
N MET A 98 -6.55 -11.34 11.00
CA MET A 98 -6.97 -10.30 10.04
C MET A 98 -8.23 -10.67 9.27
N LYS A 99 -8.54 -11.95 9.11
CA LYS A 99 -9.81 -12.44 8.54
C LYS A 99 -11.06 -11.82 9.17
N HIS A 100 -10.95 -11.40 10.43
CA HIS A 100 -12.08 -10.83 11.18
C HIS A 100 -11.91 -9.33 11.44
N PHE A 101 -10.97 -8.69 10.75
CA PHE A 101 -10.65 -7.29 10.95
C PHE A 101 -11.85 -6.37 10.72
N ARG A 102 -12.03 -5.47 11.65
CA ARG A 102 -13.01 -4.40 11.58
C ARG A 102 -12.57 -3.22 12.45
N LEU A 103 -12.91 -2.03 12.02
CA LEU A 103 -12.68 -0.82 12.79
C LEU A 103 -13.77 -0.64 13.85
N THR A 104 -13.34 -0.19 15.01
CA THR A 104 -14.21 0.27 16.10
C THR A 104 -14.63 1.74 15.87
N THR A 105 -15.64 2.19 16.58
CA THR A 105 -16.07 3.62 16.53
C THR A 105 -14.93 4.54 16.98
N GLU A 106 -14.14 4.15 17.98
CA GLU A 106 -12.98 4.89 18.47
C GLU A 106 -11.92 5.04 17.38
N GLU A 107 -11.56 3.94 16.70
CA GLU A 107 -10.61 3.95 15.59
C GLU A 107 -11.11 4.80 14.40
N LEU A 108 -12.41 4.75 14.09
CA LEU A 108 -13.00 5.62 13.06
C LEU A 108 -12.86 7.11 13.42
N HIS A 109 -13.08 7.50 14.66
CA HIS A 109 -12.84 8.87 15.12
C HIS A 109 -11.38 9.25 15.09
N TYR A 110 -10.50 8.34 15.50
CA TYR A 110 -9.05 8.56 15.45
C TYR A 110 -8.57 8.78 14.01
N ILE A 111 -9.01 7.95 13.06
CA ILE A 111 -8.68 8.08 11.63
C ILE A 111 -9.05 9.47 11.11
N GLN A 112 -10.20 10.01 11.47
CA GLN A 112 -10.67 11.32 11.02
C GLN A 112 -9.77 12.50 11.47
N THR A 113 -8.85 12.29 12.40
CA THR A 113 -7.86 13.30 12.79
C THR A 113 -6.69 13.41 11.82
N TYR A 114 -6.62 12.56 10.79
CA TYR A 114 -5.55 12.50 9.79
C TYR A 114 -5.99 13.16 8.48
N GLN A 115 -5.01 13.61 7.69
CA GLN A 115 -5.26 14.25 6.38
C GLN A 115 -5.59 13.23 5.31
N LEU A 116 -4.92 12.07 5.35
CA LEU A 116 -5.02 11.02 4.35
C LEU A 116 -5.11 9.65 5.03
N ILE A 117 -6.03 8.84 4.49
CA ILE A 117 -6.12 7.40 4.77
C ILE A 117 -5.67 6.58 3.58
N HIS A 118 -4.90 5.51 3.84
CA HIS A 118 -4.54 4.50 2.85
C HIS A 118 -4.92 3.10 3.32
N SER A 119 -5.38 2.25 2.40
CA SER A 119 -5.58 0.82 2.57
C SER A 119 -5.35 0.08 1.25
N GLY A 120 -5.37 -1.24 1.28
CA GLY A 120 -5.26 -2.10 0.12
C GLY A 120 -6.39 -3.12 0.02
N ILE A 121 -6.43 -3.84 -1.08
CA ILE A 121 -7.51 -4.75 -1.44
C ILE A 121 -7.70 -5.90 -0.43
N TRP A 122 -6.63 -6.28 0.28
CA TRP A 122 -6.67 -7.31 1.35
C TRP A 122 -6.90 -6.73 2.74
N GLY A 123 -7.05 -5.38 2.85
CA GLY A 123 -7.09 -4.67 4.13
C GLY A 123 -8.45 -4.70 4.85
N HIS A 124 -9.51 -5.24 4.22
CA HIS A 124 -10.89 -5.27 4.76
C HIS A 124 -11.44 -3.91 5.21
N ALA A 125 -10.87 -2.80 4.71
CA ALA A 125 -11.28 -1.43 5.06
C ALA A 125 -12.15 -0.75 3.99
N ASP A 126 -12.35 -1.37 2.84
CA ASP A 126 -13.13 -0.88 1.69
C ASP A 126 -14.50 -0.34 2.07
N LYS A 127 -15.22 -1.04 2.93
CA LYS A 127 -16.56 -0.68 3.41
C LYS A 127 -16.65 0.65 4.17
N TYR A 128 -15.53 1.20 4.62
CA TYR A 128 -15.49 2.47 5.36
C TYR A 128 -15.12 3.68 4.47
N TYR A 129 -14.76 3.46 3.20
CA TYR A 129 -14.25 4.52 2.33
C TYR A 129 -15.28 5.61 2.02
N SER A 130 -16.58 5.26 1.92
CA SER A 130 -17.63 6.27 1.80
C SER A 130 -17.62 7.24 2.98
N LEU A 131 -17.52 6.71 4.21
CA LEU A 131 -17.45 7.50 5.43
C LEU A 131 -16.21 8.42 5.46
N PHE A 132 -15.04 7.90 5.08
CA PHE A 132 -13.81 8.70 5.03
C PHE A 132 -13.93 9.85 4.03
N LYS A 133 -14.49 9.57 2.86
CA LYS A 133 -14.74 10.57 1.81
C LYS A 133 -15.73 11.64 2.25
N GLU A 134 -16.84 11.24 2.87
CA GLU A 134 -17.87 12.14 3.40
C GLU A 134 -17.34 13.08 4.49
N ASN A 135 -16.34 12.61 5.28
CA ASN A 135 -15.65 13.43 6.28
C ASN A 135 -14.52 14.31 5.69
N GLY A 136 -14.39 14.38 4.38
CA GLY A 136 -13.44 15.26 3.69
C GLY A 136 -11.98 14.82 3.76
N MET A 137 -11.72 13.56 4.12
CA MET A 137 -10.37 13.01 4.11
C MET A 137 -9.90 12.78 2.66
N LEU A 138 -8.60 12.91 2.43
CA LEU A 138 -7.98 12.37 1.22
C LEU A 138 -7.90 10.84 1.36
N THR A 139 -8.31 10.15 0.32
CA THR A 139 -8.41 8.69 0.31
C THR A 139 -7.50 8.08 -0.76
N SER A 140 -6.73 7.09 -0.37
CA SER A 140 -5.85 6.32 -1.24
C SER A 140 -6.10 4.83 -1.06
N PHE A 141 -6.10 4.06 -2.15
CA PHE A 141 -6.34 2.62 -2.09
C PHE A 141 -5.51 1.89 -3.14
N ASP A 142 -4.86 0.81 -2.72
CA ASP A 142 -4.13 -0.08 -3.61
C ASP A 142 -5.00 -1.28 -4.01
N PHE A 143 -5.31 -1.35 -5.30
CA PHE A 143 -6.02 -2.48 -5.92
C PHE A 143 -5.06 -3.58 -6.39
N SER A 144 -3.72 -3.35 -6.27
CA SER A 144 -2.70 -4.28 -6.76
C SER A 144 -2.89 -4.59 -8.25
N ASP A 145 -2.67 -5.84 -8.65
CA ASP A 145 -2.88 -6.37 -10.00
C ASP A 145 -4.32 -6.87 -10.25
N GLN A 146 -5.25 -6.59 -9.32
CA GLN A 146 -6.62 -7.10 -9.34
C GLN A 146 -7.55 -6.21 -10.18
N LEU A 147 -7.21 -6.01 -11.47
CA LEU A 147 -7.89 -5.05 -12.35
C LEU A 147 -9.35 -5.41 -12.67
N ASP A 148 -9.72 -6.68 -12.56
CA ASP A 148 -11.08 -7.21 -12.81
C ASP A 148 -11.89 -7.45 -11.52
N HIS A 149 -11.33 -7.15 -10.34
CA HIS A 149 -12.01 -7.33 -9.07
C HIS A 149 -13.26 -6.44 -8.94
N ASP A 150 -14.32 -6.92 -8.29
CA ASP A 150 -15.58 -6.19 -8.18
C ASP A 150 -15.47 -4.84 -7.46
N LEU A 151 -14.51 -4.69 -6.55
CA LEU A 151 -14.23 -3.40 -5.91
C LEU A 151 -13.78 -2.32 -6.90
N VAL A 152 -13.16 -2.68 -8.03
CA VAL A 152 -12.77 -1.71 -9.08
C VAL A 152 -13.99 -1.04 -9.72
N LYS A 153 -15.15 -1.70 -9.69
CA LYS A 153 -16.42 -1.17 -10.23
C LYS A 153 -17.17 -0.28 -9.24
N THR A 154 -16.86 -0.37 -7.95
CA THR A 154 -17.70 0.23 -6.90
C THR A 154 -16.99 1.18 -5.97
N LEU A 155 -15.70 0.96 -5.71
CA LEU A 155 -14.93 1.71 -4.72
C LEU A 155 -14.30 3.01 -5.24
N PRO A 156 -13.87 3.16 -6.53
CA PRO A 156 -13.13 4.34 -6.99
C PRO A 156 -13.85 5.67 -6.80
N LYS A 157 -15.18 5.69 -6.77
CA LYS A 157 -15.96 6.90 -6.46
C LYS A 157 -15.70 7.48 -5.05
N PHE A 158 -15.15 6.68 -4.15
CA PHE A 158 -14.79 7.06 -2.79
C PHE A 158 -13.27 7.16 -2.60
N VAL A 159 -12.48 6.92 -3.66
CA VAL A 159 -11.02 6.92 -3.62
C VAL A 159 -10.47 8.06 -4.45
N ASP A 160 -9.76 9.00 -3.81
CA ASP A 160 -9.10 10.10 -4.53
C ASP A 160 -7.95 9.60 -5.40
N TYR A 161 -7.15 8.68 -4.86
CA TYR A 161 -5.91 8.17 -5.45
C TYR A 161 -5.90 6.63 -5.46
N PRO A 162 -6.57 5.98 -6.42
CA PRO A 162 -6.48 4.54 -6.63
C PRO A 162 -5.16 4.18 -7.34
N PHE A 163 -4.51 3.13 -6.82
CA PHE A 163 -3.29 2.56 -7.37
C PHE A 163 -3.53 1.17 -7.92
N PHE A 164 -2.86 0.85 -9.02
CA PHE A 164 -2.93 -0.43 -9.71
C PHE A 164 -1.54 -0.89 -10.12
N SER A 165 -1.36 -2.19 -10.29
CA SER A 165 -0.16 -2.80 -10.88
C SER A 165 -0.48 -3.40 -12.23
N TYR A 166 0.34 -3.08 -13.23
CA TYR A 166 0.26 -3.61 -14.58
C TYR A 166 1.67 -3.77 -15.16
N THR A 167 1.81 -4.18 -16.42
CA THR A 167 3.12 -4.52 -16.97
C THR A 167 3.63 -3.56 -18.05
N LYS A 168 2.76 -2.80 -18.72
CA LYS A 168 3.15 -1.95 -19.84
C LYS A 168 2.18 -0.78 -20.07
N ASP A 169 2.66 0.26 -20.71
CA ASP A 169 1.82 1.35 -21.20
C ASP A 169 1.22 0.97 -22.55
N ASP A 170 -0.04 0.55 -22.57
CA ASP A 170 -0.79 0.21 -23.77
C ASP A 170 -2.21 0.80 -23.75
N ALA A 171 -2.96 0.57 -24.83
CA ALA A 171 -4.31 1.08 -24.96
C ALA A 171 -5.25 0.56 -23.85
N PHE A 172 -5.02 -0.65 -23.34
CA PHE A 172 -5.83 -1.22 -22.29
C PHE A 172 -5.68 -0.45 -20.98
N ILE A 173 -4.44 -0.27 -20.47
CA ILE A 173 -4.23 0.40 -19.18
C ILE A 173 -4.65 1.87 -19.23
N ARG A 174 -4.43 2.55 -20.36
CA ARG A 174 -4.89 3.94 -20.55
C ARG A 174 -6.41 4.05 -20.52
N GLN A 175 -7.12 3.17 -21.19
CA GLN A 175 -8.59 3.13 -21.13
C GLN A 175 -9.07 2.79 -19.71
N PHE A 176 -8.44 1.80 -19.05
CA PHE A 176 -8.75 1.39 -17.70
C PHE A 176 -8.61 2.56 -16.70
N LEU A 177 -7.50 3.29 -16.72
CA LEU A 177 -7.30 4.45 -15.84
C LEU A 177 -8.31 5.58 -16.12
N ASN A 178 -8.67 5.78 -17.38
CA ASN A 178 -9.72 6.72 -17.76
C ASN A 178 -11.08 6.29 -17.17
N ASP A 179 -11.44 5.01 -17.24
CA ASP A 179 -12.71 4.49 -16.72
C ASP A 179 -12.76 4.59 -15.19
N VAL A 180 -11.65 4.28 -14.51
CA VAL A 180 -11.52 4.46 -13.04
C VAL A 180 -11.66 5.93 -12.67
N LYS A 181 -10.98 6.84 -13.38
CA LYS A 181 -11.06 8.28 -13.16
C LYS A 181 -12.48 8.81 -13.32
N ASN A 182 -13.21 8.33 -14.32
CA ASN A 182 -14.59 8.71 -14.61
C ASN A 182 -15.59 8.26 -13.51
N GLN A 183 -15.21 7.32 -12.66
CA GLN A 183 -16.01 6.95 -11.49
C GLN A 183 -15.93 7.99 -10.35
N GLY A 184 -14.97 8.92 -10.36
CA GLY A 184 -14.89 10.02 -9.38
C GLY A 184 -13.55 10.20 -8.68
N SER A 185 -12.54 9.41 -9.01
CA SER A 185 -11.18 9.57 -8.48
C SER A 185 -10.56 10.89 -8.92
N LYS A 186 -9.57 11.41 -8.19
CA LYS A 186 -8.82 12.62 -8.57
C LYS A 186 -7.73 12.27 -9.59
N ILE A 187 -6.90 11.29 -9.26
CA ILE A 187 -5.79 10.81 -10.10
C ILE A 187 -5.77 9.29 -10.00
N ALA A 188 -5.92 8.59 -11.12
CA ALA A 188 -5.73 7.15 -11.20
C ALA A 188 -4.30 6.83 -11.61
N VAL A 189 -3.64 5.90 -10.91
CA VAL A 189 -2.21 5.61 -11.06
C VAL A 189 -1.98 4.11 -11.30
N ALA A 190 -1.09 3.79 -12.25
CA ALA A 190 -0.61 2.43 -12.45
C ALA A 190 0.92 2.38 -12.39
N THR A 191 1.48 1.45 -11.62
CA THR A 191 2.88 1.03 -11.74
C THR A 191 2.99 0.00 -12.86
N LEU A 192 4.07 0.06 -13.64
CA LEU A 192 4.28 -0.76 -14.84
C LEU A 192 5.56 -1.61 -14.75
N GLY A 193 6.02 -1.89 -13.53
CA GLY A 193 7.25 -2.61 -13.26
C GLY A 193 8.46 -1.91 -13.88
N GLU A 194 9.24 -2.63 -14.66
CA GLU A 194 10.41 -2.08 -15.36
C GLU A 194 10.09 -1.00 -16.40
N ASN A 195 8.82 -0.87 -16.79
CA ASN A 195 8.33 0.16 -17.72
C ASN A 195 7.92 1.47 -17.01
N GLY A 196 8.15 1.58 -15.70
CA GLY A 196 7.91 2.78 -14.93
C GLY A 196 6.51 2.91 -14.38
N SER A 197 5.87 4.05 -14.58
CA SER A 197 4.54 4.36 -14.03
C SER A 197 3.75 5.33 -14.90
N LEU A 198 2.43 5.29 -14.77
CA LEU A 198 1.47 6.08 -15.51
C LEU A 198 0.41 6.65 -14.56
N ALA A 199 0.08 7.93 -14.69
CA ALA A 199 -1.03 8.56 -13.97
C ALA A 199 -1.97 9.29 -14.94
N TYR A 200 -3.25 9.37 -14.59
CA TYR A 200 -4.26 10.10 -15.36
C TYR A 200 -5.09 10.97 -14.42
N ASP A 201 -5.17 12.27 -14.73
CA ASP A 201 -5.89 13.27 -13.93
C ASP A 201 -7.29 13.62 -14.48
N GLY A 202 -7.66 13.03 -15.61
CA GLY A 202 -8.90 13.32 -16.35
C GLY A 202 -8.71 14.30 -17.50
N ILE A 203 -7.51 14.89 -17.64
CA ILE A 203 -7.14 15.82 -18.73
C ILE A 203 -6.04 15.22 -19.58
N GLN A 204 -4.96 14.74 -18.94
CA GLN A 204 -3.81 14.17 -19.62
C GLN A 204 -3.19 13.01 -18.84
N PHE A 205 -2.40 12.22 -19.56
CA PHE A 205 -1.55 11.20 -18.96
C PHE A 205 -0.18 11.77 -18.62
N TYR A 206 0.33 11.35 -17.47
CA TYR A 206 1.68 11.62 -16.98
C TYR A 206 2.42 10.30 -16.90
N GLN A 207 3.66 10.27 -17.35
CA GLN A 207 4.48 9.07 -17.39
C GLN A 207 5.84 9.33 -16.76
N CYS A 208 6.34 8.38 -15.97
CA CYS A 208 7.69 8.36 -15.46
C CYS A 208 8.32 7.01 -15.78
N GLY A 209 9.52 7.01 -16.37
CA GLY A 209 10.29 5.79 -16.63
C GLY A 209 10.84 5.19 -15.35
N ALA A 210 11.20 3.90 -15.39
CA ALA A 210 11.89 3.28 -14.26
C ALA A 210 13.31 3.85 -14.09
N VAL A 211 13.77 3.92 -12.85
CA VAL A 211 15.16 4.27 -12.50
C VAL A 211 15.97 2.98 -12.47
N GLU A 212 17.16 3.02 -13.07
CA GLU A 212 18.08 1.89 -13.04
C GLU A 212 18.50 1.58 -11.59
N ALA A 213 18.33 0.35 -11.16
CA ALA A 213 18.66 -0.09 -9.82
C ALA A 213 19.23 -1.52 -9.83
N ASN A 214 20.07 -1.82 -8.84
CA ASN A 214 20.53 -3.19 -8.62
C ASN A 214 19.43 -3.98 -7.92
N VAL A 215 18.69 -4.80 -8.65
CA VAL A 215 17.55 -5.55 -8.13
C VAL A 215 18.02 -6.72 -7.28
N VAL A 216 17.77 -6.63 -5.97
CA VAL A 216 18.02 -7.68 -4.97
C VAL A 216 16.71 -8.39 -4.64
N ASP A 217 15.66 -7.62 -4.32
CA ASP A 217 14.34 -8.13 -4.00
C ASP A 217 13.27 -7.08 -4.36
N THR A 218 12.19 -7.47 -5.04
CA THR A 218 11.12 -6.54 -5.44
C THR A 218 10.02 -6.37 -4.37
N MET A 219 10.19 -6.95 -3.14
CA MET A 219 9.23 -6.82 -2.02
C MET A 219 9.05 -5.36 -1.60
N GLY A 220 7.77 -4.92 -1.54
CA GLY A 220 7.44 -3.56 -1.14
C GLY A 220 7.71 -2.47 -2.19
N ALA A 221 8.14 -2.81 -3.41
CA ALA A 221 8.38 -1.81 -4.46
C ALA A 221 7.13 -0.99 -4.78
N GLY A 222 5.97 -1.65 -4.93
CA GLY A 222 4.69 -0.98 -5.12
C GLY A 222 4.31 -0.09 -3.94
N ASP A 223 4.46 -0.59 -2.71
CA ASP A 223 4.11 0.12 -1.48
C ASP A 223 4.99 1.35 -1.27
N SER A 224 6.27 1.23 -1.58
CA SER A 224 7.21 2.36 -1.50
C SER A 224 6.96 3.40 -2.61
N PHE A 225 6.58 2.96 -3.81
CA PHE A 225 6.11 3.86 -4.87
C PHE A 225 4.88 4.65 -4.42
N ILE A 226 3.84 3.97 -3.90
CA ILE A 226 2.63 4.59 -3.36
C ILE A 226 2.99 5.63 -2.30
N SER A 227 3.92 5.30 -1.41
CA SER A 227 4.36 6.20 -0.33
C SER A 227 5.06 7.44 -0.86
N GLY A 228 5.97 7.31 -1.82
CA GLY A 228 6.64 8.44 -2.47
C GLY A 228 5.64 9.35 -3.20
N PHE A 229 4.71 8.76 -3.94
CA PHE A 229 3.66 9.49 -4.63
C PHE A 229 2.75 10.26 -3.66
N ILE A 230 2.23 9.60 -2.63
CA ILE A 230 1.39 10.23 -1.59
C ILE A 230 2.15 11.34 -0.87
N TYR A 231 3.43 11.11 -0.55
CA TYR A 231 4.26 12.12 0.10
C TYR A 231 4.40 13.39 -0.77
N GLY A 232 4.66 13.23 -2.06
CA GLY A 232 4.70 14.32 -3.03
C GLY A 232 3.38 15.10 -3.09
N LEU A 233 2.25 14.40 -3.18
CA LEU A 233 0.91 14.99 -3.16
C LEU A 233 0.67 15.85 -1.91
N LEU A 234 1.00 15.33 -0.74
CA LEU A 234 0.82 16.03 0.53
C LEU A 234 1.77 17.22 0.70
N LYS A 235 2.87 17.27 -0.08
CA LYS A 235 3.78 18.42 -0.20
C LYS A 235 3.33 19.42 -1.26
N GLY A 236 2.25 19.16 -1.98
CA GLY A 236 1.76 20.02 -3.06
C GLY A 236 2.63 19.99 -4.33
N GLN A 237 3.35 18.89 -4.56
CA GLN A 237 4.15 18.70 -5.76
C GLN A 237 3.26 18.46 -7.00
N SER A 238 3.80 18.67 -8.19
CA SER A 238 3.14 18.28 -9.44
C SER A 238 3.00 16.76 -9.55
N ILE A 239 2.12 16.27 -10.44
CA ILE A 239 1.93 14.83 -10.64
C ILE A 239 3.22 14.18 -11.15
N GLU A 240 3.95 14.86 -12.04
CA GLU A 240 5.25 14.41 -12.53
C GLU A 240 6.22 14.16 -11.36
N ASN A 241 6.38 15.16 -10.49
CA ASN A 241 7.26 15.05 -9.32
C ASN A 241 6.78 13.96 -8.34
N CYS A 242 5.46 13.74 -8.21
CA CYS A 242 4.92 12.64 -7.41
C CYS A 242 5.30 11.28 -8.00
N LEU A 243 5.22 11.11 -9.33
CA LEU A 243 5.66 9.89 -10.02
C LEU A 243 7.16 9.66 -9.85
N GLU A 244 7.99 10.71 -9.98
CA GLU A 244 9.43 10.63 -9.77
C GLU A 244 9.77 10.19 -8.34
N LEU A 245 9.17 10.82 -7.32
CA LEU A 245 9.36 10.43 -5.91
C LEU A 245 8.93 8.98 -5.64
N GLY A 246 7.84 8.54 -6.25
CA GLY A 246 7.39 7.15 -6.20
C GLY A 246 8.42 6.21 -6.80
N THR A 247 8.89 6.52 -8.00
CA THR A 247 9.89 5.71 -8.74
C THR A 247 11.22 5.64 -8.01
N GLU A 248 11.73 6.75 -7.47
CA GLU A 248 12.95 6.78 -6.65
C GLU A 248 12.81 5.95 -5.38
N SER A 249 11.65 6.02 -4.70
CA SER A 249 11.35 5.21 -3.53
C SER A 249 11.36 3.72 -3.87
N ALA A 250 10.73 3.32 -4.97
CA ALA A 250 10.71 1.95 -5.46
C ALA A 250 12.12 1.44 -5.81
N ALA A 251 12.91 2.24 -6.55
CA ALA A 251 14.28 1.91 -6.93
C ALA A 251 15.18 1.67 -5.71
N LYS A 252 15.02 2.47 -4.66
CA LYS A 252 15.72 2.29 -3.39
C LYS A 252 15.29 1.01 -2.69
N THR A 253 14.00 0.70 -2.66
CA THR A 253 13.45 -0.47 -1.98
C THR A 253 13.95 -1.77 -2.60
N ILE A 254 13.99 -1.87 -3.92
CA ILE A 254 14.42 -3.10 -4.60
C ILE A 254 15.92 -3.40 -4.48
N SER A 255 16.70 -2.54 -3.85
CA SER A 255 18.15 -2.70 -3.68
C SER A 255 18.57 -3.48 -2.42
N TYR A 256 17.62 -3.91 -1.59
CA TYR A 256 17.85 -4.71 -0.39
C TYR A 256 16.80 -5.82 -0.24
N PHE A 257 16.99 -6.72 0.72
CA PHE A 257 16.11 -7.87 0.94
C PHE A 257 14.96 -7.52 1.91
N GLY A 258 13.74 -8.01 1.61
CA GLY A 258 12.52 -7.69 2.37
C GLY A 258 11.94 -6.32 2.01
N ALA A 259 10.78 -5.98 2.57
CA ALA A 259 10.12 -4.72 2.27
C ALA A 259 10.83 -3.52 2.94
N TRP A 260 11.33 -3.67 4.20
CA TRP A 260 11.99 -2.59 4.95
C TRP A 260 12.77 -3.07 6.17
#